data_a96455561d18572c281b77820dd63a04
#
_entry.id   a96455561d18572c281b77820dd63a04
#
_cell.length_a   1.000
_cell.length_b   1.000
_cell.length_c   1.000
_cell.angle_alpha   90.00
_cell.angle_beta   90.00
_cell.angle_gamma   90.00
#
_symmetry.space_group_name_H-M   'P 1'
#
loop_
_entity.id
_entity.type
_entity.pdbx_description
1 polymer ?
#
loop_
_entity_poly.entity_id
_entity_poly.type
_entity_poly.pdbx_seq_one_letter_code
_entity_poly.pdbx_strand_id
1 'polypeptide(L)'
;MPDGEASHATVVADAAGNRSLLKWWQTAGGELDSLDHIERVMPIVERLRGRGYPAPHHLLTASAESLLFVLQELLPGRPPVPLLPVHVEQLVELNRLQQEQRGDGGGWGSFLCRTLVTGADGYCLHAPLRQHSPAGAALLDRVIAIGEATDPAALPVAGIAHFDFHHLNVLAEGDRITGIVDCEGARVGDPCFDLVTLLYCSAEGGLGDDEQLQLWQLLRDRRDAATLRAYLAHMSLRLSSWSAVHHDDATTARWLAHSQMWLDRV
;
A
#
# COMPACT_ATOMS: atom_id res chain seq x y z
N MET A 1 -6.64 -4.56 -21.58
CA MET A 1 -6.71 -3.70 -20.39
C MET A 1 -7.96 -2.87 -20.55
N PRO A 2 -8.97 -2.96 -19.68
CA PRO A 2 -10.04 -1.98 -19.67
C PRO A 2 -9.46 -0.64 -19.21
N ASP A 3 -9.84 0.43 -19.91
CA ASP A 3 -9.42 1.80 -19.71
C ASP A 3 -9.96 2.34 -18.38
N GLY A 4 -9.18 2.25 -17.32
CA GLY A 4 -9.56 2.78 -16.00
C GLY A 4 -8.36 2.84 -15.07
N GLU A 5 -7.80 4.03 -14.90
CA GLU A 5 -6.96 4.46 -13.76
C GLU A 5 -5.62 3.75 -13.52
N ALA A 6 -4.97 3.24 -14.54
CA ALA A 6 -3.57 2.87 -14.39
C ALA A 6 -2.70 4.13 -14.47
N SER A 7 -1.88 4.39 -13.44
CA SER A 7 -0.81 5.37 -13.57
C SER A 7 0.11 4.92 -14.70
N HIS A 8 0.36 5.81 -15.65
CA HIS A 8 1.33 5.56 -16.70
C HIS A 8 2.72 5.96 -16.21
N ALA A 9 3.73 5.20 -16.62
CA ALA A 9 5.10 5.53 -16.29
C ALA A 9 6.00 5.35 -17.52
N THR A 10 6.95 6.27 -17.71
CA THR A 10 7.95 6.17 -18.77
C THR A 10 9.28 6.78 -18.32
N VAL A 11 10.36 6.28 -18.88
CA VAL A 11 11.68 6.87 -18.67
C VAL A 11 11.86 8.02 -19.66
N VAL A 12 12.19 9.19 -19.12
CA VAL A 12 12.53 10.39 -19.89
C VAL A 12 14.00 10.74 -19.70
N ALA A 13 14.57 11.51 -20.64
CA ALA A 13 15.93 12.02 -20.53
C ALA A 13 15.94 13.53 -20.79
N ASP A 14 16.76 14.27 -20.06
CA ASP A 14 17.03 15.66 -20.34
C ASP A 14 18.00 15.84 -21.52
N ALA A 15 18.27 17.07 -21.91
CA ALA A 15 19.19 17.38 -23.00
C ALA A 15 20.65 16.96 -22.71
N ALA A 16 21.02 16.74 -21.47
CA ALA A 16 22.34 16.23 -21.04
C ALA A 16 22.39 14.70 -20.96
N GLY A 17 21.24 14.02 -21.18
CA GLY A 17 21.13 12.56 -21.14
C GLY A 17 20.85 11.99 -19.74
N ASN A 18 20.60 12.83 -18.72
CA ASN A 18 20.20 12.35 -17.39
C ASN A 18 18.80 11.76 -17.46
N ARG A 19 18.64 10.54 -16.92
CA ARG A 19 17.39 9.79 -16.98
C ARG A 19 16.58 9.96 -15.70
N SER A 20 15.27 10.12 -15.87
CA SER A 20 14.30 10.21 -14.78
C SER A 20 13.07 9.37 -15.11
N LEU A 21 12.25 9.06 -14.10
CA LEU A 21 10.96 8.41 -14.28
C LEU A 21 9.87 9.48 -14.27
N LEU A 22 9.10 9.56 -15.34
CA LEU A 22 7.88 10.36 -15.43
C LEU A 22 6.67 9.45 -15.22
N LYS A 23 5.86 9.75 -14.21
CA LYS A 23 4.56 9.14 -13.95
C LYS A 23 3.46 10.14 -14.28
N TRP A 24 2.33 9.66 -14.79
CA TRP A 24 1.15 10.50 -14.95
C TRP A 24 -0.13 9.68 -14.87
N TRP A 25 -1.20 10.31 -14.41
CA TRP A 25 -2.55 9.73 -14.35
C TRP A 25 -3.60 10.80 -14.49
N GLN A 26 -4.84 10.38 -14.80
CA GLN A 26 -5.97 11.29 -14.80
C GLN A 26 -6.42 11.56 -13.36
N THR A 27 -6.69 12.82 -13.06
CA THR A 27 -7.28 13.19 -11.78
C THR A 27 -8.79 12.89 -11.85
N ALA A 28 -9.18 11.77 -11.24
CA ALA A 28 -10.58 11.36 -11.17
C ALA A 28 -11.40 12.13 -10.10
N GLY A 29 -10.80 13.13 -9.47
CA GLY A 29 -11.40 13.92 -8.38
C GLY A 29 -11.32 13.25 -7.01
N GLY A 30 -10.60 12.14 -6.90
CA GLY A 30 -10.29 11.49 -5.62
C GLY A 30 -9.25 12.27 -4.82
N GLU A 31 -9.26 12.12 -3.49
CA GLU A 31 -8.31 12.81 -2.59
C GLU A 31 -6.85 12.43 -2.90
N LEU A 32 -6.59 11.16 -3.25
CA LEU A 32 -5.24 10.64 -3.51
C LEU A 32 -4.67 11.07 -4.87
N ASP A 33 -5.52 11.50 -5.81
CA ASP A 33 -5.14 11.86 -7.17
C ASP A 33 -5.02 13.37 -7.36
N SER A 34 -4.89 14.12 -6.27
CA SER A 34 -4.80 15.58 -6.32
C SER A 34 -3.36 16.08 -6.18
N LEU A 35 -3.09 17.24 -6.81
CA LEU A 35 -1.81 17.96 -6.64
C LEU A 35 -1.53 18.22 -5.15
N ASP A 36 -2.54 18.69 -4.41
CA ASP A 36 -2.45 18.97 -2.98
C ASP A 36 -2.04 17.73 -2.17
N HIS A 37 -2.49 16.54 -2.57
CA HIS A 37 -2.10 15.30 -1.91
C HIS A 37 -0.60 15.02 -2.13
N ILE A 38 -0.13 15.08 -3.37
CA ILE A 38 1.29 14.85 -3.68
C ILE A 38 2.18 15.88 -2.98
N GLU A 39 1.80 17.14 -2.97
CA GLU A 39 2.55 18.20 -2.27
C GLU A 39 2.63 17.98 -0.75
N ARG A 40 1.63 17.35 -0.14
CA ARG A 40 1.66 16.94 1.28
C ARG A 40 2.54 15.70 1.52
N VAL A 41 2.54 14.74 0.61
CA VAL A 41 3.24 13.46 0.76
C VAL A 41 4.73 13.58 0.50
N MET A 42 5.14 14.31 -0.55
CA MET A 42 6.54 14.36 -0.95
C MET A 42 7.49 14.85 0.15
N PRO A 43 7.18 15.88 0.97
CA PRO A 43 8.01 16.25 2.11
C PRO A 43 8.16 15.14 3.17
N ILE A 44 7.18 14.25 3.29
CA ILE A 44 7.23 13.09 4.18
C ILE A 44 8.24 12.08 3.65
N VAL A 45 8.17 11.78 2.35
CA VAL A 45 9.08 10.86 1.66
C VAL A 45 10.54 11.38 1.72
N GLU A 46 10.75 12.68 1.46
CA GLU A 46 12.08 13.28 1.53
C GLU A 46 12.70 13.22 2.94
N ARG A 47 11.90 13.34 3.99
CA ARG A 47 12.39 13.13 5.36
C ARG A 47 12.85 11.69 5.59
N LEU A 48 12.12 10.70 5.06
CA LEU A 48 12.54 9.29 5.13
C LEU A 48 13.84 9.07 4.35
N ARG A 49 13.96 9.65 3.16
CA ARG A 49 15.19 9.61 2.36
C ARG A 49 16.40 10.16 3.13
N GLY A 50 16.23 11.29 3.78
CA GLY A 50 17.29 11.90 4.63
C GLY A 50 17.79 10.99 5.76
N ARG A 51 17.09 9.91 6.05
CA ARG A 51 17.46 8.88 7.04
C ARG A 51 17.95 7.58 6.43
N GLY A 52 18.16 7.56 5.11
CA GLY A 52 18.64 6.38 4.38
C GLY A 52 17.54 5.45 3.86
N TYR A 53 16.27 5.86 3.91
CA TYR A 53 15.19 5.12 3.26
C TYR A 53 15.33 5.25 1.74
N PRO A 54 15.33 4.15 0.97
CA PRO A 54 15.69 4.18 -0.45
C PRO A 54 14.49 4.54 -1.35
N ALA A 55 13.76 5.60 -1.01
CA ALA A 55 12.71 6.14 -1.90
C ALA A 55 13.32 7.00 -3.01
N PRO A 56 12.70 7.13 -4.19
CA PRO A 56 13.16 8.00 -5.25
C PRO A 56 13.12 9.47 -4.82
N HIS A 57 14.10 10.26 -5.26
CA HIS A 57 14.03 11.70 -5.09
C HIS A 57 12.94 12.30 -5.95
N HIS A 58 12.10 13.12 -5.34
CA HIS A 58 11.06 13.86 -6.03
C HIS A 58 11.66 15.08 -6.72
N LEU A 59 11.49 15.19 -8.04
CA LEU A 59 12.08 16.26 -8.84
C LEU A 59 11.06 17.36 -9.16
N LEU A 60 9.83 16.97 -9.54
CA LEU A 60 8.80 17.90 -9.96
C LEU A 60 7.41 17.26 -9.85
N THR A 61 6.42 18.04 -9.45
CA THR A 61 5.00 17.76 -9.68
C THR A 61 4.41 18.88 -10.53
N ALA A 62 3.55 18.50 -11.47
CA ALA A 62 2.82 19.44 -12.31
C ALA A 62 1.43 18.89 -12.60
N SER A 63 0.48 19.78 -12.88
CA SER A 63 -0.84 19.42 -13.37
C SER A 63 -1.15 20.19 -14.65
N ALA A 64 -1.79 19.54 -15.60
CA ALA A 64 -2.27 20.16 -16.83
C ALA A 64 -3.63 19.54 -17.18
N GLU A 65 -4.66 20.39 -17.29
CA GLU A 65 -6.05 19.94 -17.50
C GLU A 65 -6.49 18.96 -16.41
N SER A 66 -6.77 17.70 -16.79
CA SER A 66 -7.16 16.63 -15.90
C SER A 66 -6.02 15.64 -15.62
N LEU A 67 -4.77 15.97 -15.98
CA LEU A 67 -3.60 15.11 -15.78
C LEU A 67 -2.72 15.65 -14.66
N LEU A 68 -2.26 14.74 -13.82
CA LEU A 68 -1.22 14.99 -12.83
C LEU A 68 0.07 14.28 -13.26
N PHE A 69 1.20 14.98 -13.16
CA PHE A 69 2.52 14.52 -13.54
C PHE A 69 3.44 14.53 -12.34
N VAL A 70 4.19 13.45 -12.15
CA VAL A 70 5.27 13.36 -11.15
C VAL A 70 6.55 12.95 -11.86
N LEU A 71 7.58 13.78 -11.77
CA LEU A 71 8.93 13.45 -12.21
C LEU A 71 9.77 13.09 -11.00
N GLN A 72 10.42 11.95 -11.05
CA GLN A 72 11.24 11.44 -9.96
C GLN A 72 12.52 10.75 -10.43
N GLU A 73 13.45 10.55 -9.53
CA GLU A 73 14.67 9.79 -9.75
C GLU A 73 14.34 8.39 -10.30
N LEU A 74 15.10 7.97 -11.32
CA LEU A 74 15.05 6.60 -11.81
C LEU A 74 15.99 5.74 -10.97
N LEU A 75 15.44 4.96 -10.05
CA LEU A 75 16.20 4.05 -9.22
C LEU A 75 16.63 2.79 -9.98
N PRO A 76 17.81 2.23 -9.66
CA PRO A 76 18.29 0.98 -10.26
C PRO A 76 17.57 -0.24 -9.67
N GLY A 77 17.64 -1.36 -10.40
CA GLY A 77 17.09 -2.63 -9.95
C GLY A 77 15.76 -2.98 -10.61
N ARG A 78 15.19 -4.09 -10.14
CA ARG A 78 13.90 -4.65 -10.59
C ARG A 78 13.17 -5.26 -9.40
N PRO A 79 11.84 -5.40 -9.45
CA PRO A 79 11.12 -6.15 -8.45
C PRO A 79 11.63 -7.59 -8.34
N PRO A 80 12.11 -8.01 -7.16
CA PRO A 80 12.52 -9.39 -6.92
C PRO A 80 11.27 -10.28 -6.76
N VAL A 81 11.15 -11.30 -7.59
CA VAL A 81 10.04 -12.26 -7.52
C VAL A 81 10.61 -13.68 -7.62
N PRO A 82 10.58 -14.47 -6.52
CA PRO A 82 10.14 -14.11 -5.16
C PRO A 82 11.14 -13.20 -4.43
N LEU A 83 10.69 -12.61 -3.32
CA LEU A 83 11.59 -11.98 -2.35
C LEU A 83 12.44 -13.09 -1.68
N LEU A 84 13.74 -12.86 -1.61
CA LEU A 84 14.64 -13.74 -0.85
C LEU A 84 14.56 -13.42 0.64
N PRO A 85 14.92 -14.34 1.56
CA PRO A 85 14.97 -14.08 2.99
C PRO A 85 15.74 -12.80 3.35
N VAL A 86 16.90 -12.58 2.71
CA VAL A 86 17.71 -11.37 2.91
C VAL A 86 16.98 -10.07 2.51
N HIS A 87 16.10 -10.13 1.51
CA HIS A 87 15.26 -8.98 1.16
C HIS A 87 14.21 -8.70 2.25
N VAL A 88 13.60 -9.74 2.80
CA VAL A 88 12.61 -9.59 3.88
C VAL A 88 13.26 -8.98 5.13
N GLU A 89 14.47 -9.41 5.51
CA GLU A 89 15.24 -8.80 6.59
C GLU A 89 15.49 -7.31 6.35
N GLN A 90 15.92 -6.93 5.15
CA GLN A 90 16.12 -5.53 4.78
C GLN A 90 14.81 -4.74 4.80
N LEU A 91 13.68 -5.31 4.33
CA LEU A 91 12.37 -4.65 4.37
C LEU A 91 11.90 -4.41 5.82
N VAL A 92 12.12 -5.36 6.72
CA VAL A 92 11.83 -5.20 8.14
C VAL A 92 12.69 -4.08 8.75
N GLU A 93 13.96 -3.97 8.36
CA GLU A 93 14.84 -2.90 8.83
C GLU A 93 14.43 -1.52 8.25
N LEU A 94 14.08 -1.45 6.97
CA LEU A 94 13.53 -0.23 6.36
C LEU A 94 12.21 0.19 7.02
N ASN A 95 11.35 -0.76 7.39
CA ASN A 95 10.14 -0.47 8.14
C ASN A 95 10.43 0.11 9.53
N ARG A 96 11.57 -0.20 10.16
CA ARG A 96 12.01 0.46 11.41
C ARG A 96 12.35 1.92 11.21
N LEU A 97 12.95 2.30 10.07
CA LEU A 97 13.21 3.70 9.74
C LEU A 97 11.91 4.53 9.65
N GLN A 98 10.80 3.91 9.25
CA GLN A 98 9.49 4.53 9.20
C GLN A 98 8.90 4.79 10.60
N GLN A 99 9.24 3.97 11.62
CA GLN A 99 8.66 4.03 12.98
C GLN A 99 9.08 5.25 13.81
N GLU A 100 10.17 5.90 13.51
CA GLU A 100 10.70 7.02 14.32
C GLU A 100 10.13 8.40 13.93
N GLN A 101 9.20 8.46 12.99
CA GLN A 101 8.61 9.71 12.53
C GLN A 101 7.37 10.05 13.36
N ARG A 102 7.52 10.93 14.35
CA ARG A 102 6.39 11.50 15.07
C ARG A 102 5.75 12.59 14.21
N GLY A 103 4.53 12.35 13.75
CA GLY A 103 3.64 13.36 13.20
C GLY A 103 2.48 13.58 14.15
N ASP A 104 1.67 14.58 13.89
CA ASP A 104 0.43 14.86 14.64
C ASP A 104 -0.68 13.84 14.39
N GLY A 105 -0.37 12.73 13.72
CA GLY A 105 -1.19 11.52 13.57
C GLY A 105 -2.55 11.73 12.90
N GLY A 106 -2.76 12.90 12.34
CA GLY A 106 -4.01 13.45 11.86
C GLY A 106 -4.96 12.49 11.14
N GLY A 107 -5.66 11.67 11.91
CA GLY A 107 -6.79 10.93 11.39
C GLY A 107 -6.51 9.51 10.85
N TRP A 108 -5.34 8.90 11.13
CA TRP A 108 -5.04 7.53 10.67
C TRP A 108 -6.13 6.52 11.01
N GLY A 109 -6.47 6.39 12.30
CA GLY A 109 -7.50 5.45 12.73
C GLY A 109 -8.88 5.82 12.18
N SER A 110 -9.24 7.10 12.16
CA SER A 110 -10.50 7.57 11.58
C SER A 110 -10.57 7.31 10.08
N PHE A 111 -9.45 7.45 9.36
CA PHE A 111 -9.37 7.11 7.94
C PHE A 111 -9.62 5.61 7.72
N LEU A 112 -8.93 4.74 8.45
CA LEU A 112 -9.09 3.29 8.31
C LEU A 112 -10.51 2.85 8.66
N CYS A 113 -11.04 3.24 9.83
CA CYS A 113 -12.40 2.85 10.24
C CYS A 113 -13.46 3.37 9.27
N ARG A 114 -13.36 4.62 8.82
CA ARG A 114 -14.27 5.17 7.81
C ARG A 114 -14.20 4.36 6.51
N THR A 115 -13.00 4.03 6.02
CA THR A 115 -12.82 3.21 4.82
C THR A 115 -13.48 1.84 4.97
N LEU A 116 -13.34 1.19 6.13
CA LEU A 116 -13.99 -0.10 6.39
C LEU A 116 -15.53 0.01 6.39
N VAL A 117 -16.08 1.08 6.96
CA VAL A 117 -17.53 1.24 7.17
C VAL A 117 -18.24 1.83 5.94
N THR A 118 -17.60 2.74 5.21
CA THR A 118 -18.26 3.48 4.12
C THR A 118 -17.61 3.29 2.75
N GLY A 119 -16.44 2.64 2.69
CA GLY A 119 -15.64 2.56 1.48
C GLY A 119 -14.80 3.82 1.27
N ALA A 120 -14.05 3.84 0.19
CA ALA A 120 -13.25 4.98 -0.26
C ALA A 120 -13.27 5.06 -1.79
N ASP A 121 -12.92 6.22 -2.34
CA ASP A 121 -12.84 6.44 -3.78
C ASP A 121 -11.64 5.69 -4.39
N GLY A 122 -11.81 5.11 -5.56
CA GLY A 122 -10.80 4.39 -6.33
C GLY A 122 -10.46 3.00 -5.79
N TYR A 123 -10.16 2.89 -4.51
CA TYR A 123 -9.84 1.64 -3.80
C TYR A 123 -10.82 1.41 -2.66
N CYS A 124 -10.99 0.16 -2.23
CA CYS A 124 -11.91 -0.17 -1.13
C CYS A 124 -13.38 0.11 -1.45
N LEU A 125 -13.80 -0.17 -2.68
CA LEU A 125 -15.17 0.07 -3.16
C LEU A 125 -16.13 -0.99 -2.62
N HIS A 126 -17.18 -0.55 -1.91
CA HIS A 126 -18.19 -1.47 -1.34
C HIS A 126 -19.12 -2.05 -2.40
N ALA A 127 -19.61 -1.24 -3.34
CA ALA A 127 -20.62 -1.65 -4.30
C ALA A 127 -20.16 -2.78 -5.24
N PRO A 128 -18.98 -2.70 -5.90
CA PRO A 128 -18.48 -3.79 -6.73
C PRO A 128 -18.32 -5.10 -5.95
N LEU A 129 -17.74 -5.04 -4.75
CA LEU A 129 -17.53 -6.22 -3.93
C LEU A 129 -18.86 -6.88 -3.52
N ARG A 130 -19.86 -6.07 -3.10
CA ARG A 130 -21.19 -6.55 -2.72
C ARG A 130 -21.93 -7.20 -3.88
N GLN A 131 -21.80 -6.63 -5.06
CA GLN A 131 -22.53 -7.08 -6.26
C GLN A 131 -21.86 -8.29 -6.94
N HIS A 132 -20.58 -8.51 -6.69
CA HIS A 132 -19.81 -9.57 -7.35
C HIS A 132 -20.37 -10.97 -7.03
N SER A 133 -20.61 -11.29 -5.75
CA SER A 133 -21.08 -12.61 -5.33
C SER A 133 -21.60 -12.60 -3.89
N PRO A 134 -22.36 -13.66 -3.47
CA PRO A 134 -22.74 -13.83 -2.07
C PRO A 134 -21.52 -13.87 -1.12
N ALA A 135 -20.38 -14.43 -1.55
CA ALA A 135 -19.15 -14.45 -0.77
C ALA A 135 -18.55 -13.06 -0.63
N GLY A 136 -18.59 -12.25 -1.70
CA GLY A 136 -18.18 -10.84 -1.66
C GLY A 136 -19.05 -10.01 -0.72
N ALA A 137 -20.38 -10.21 -0.76
CA ALA A 137 -21.30 -9.54 0.15
C ALA A 137 -21.03 -9.93 1.62
N ALA A 138 -20.82 -11.22 1.91
CA ALA A 138 -20.52 -11.71 3.26
C ALA A 138 -19.17 -11.17 3.78
N LEU A 139 -18.14 -11.12 2.94
CA LEU A 139 -16.85 -10.50 3.29
C LEU A 139 -17.05 -9.02 3.64
N LEU A 140 -17.78 -8.28 2.82
CA LEU A 140 -18.02 -6.86 3.06
C LEU A 140 -18.78 -6.63 4.38
N ASP A 141 -19.79 -7.42 4.69
CA ASP A 141 -20.54 -7.31 5.96
C ASP A 141 -19.61 -7.56 7.16
N ARG A 142 -18.68 -8.54 7.05
CA ARG A 142 -17.65 -8.79 8.07
C ARG A 142 -16.69 -7.61 8.22
N VAL A 143 -16.23 -7.03 7.12
CA VAL A 143 -15.32 -5.87 7.10
C VAL A 143 -15.99 -4.65 7.76
N ILE A 144 -17.25 -4.37 7.42
CA ILE A 144 -18.03 -3.28 8.04
C ILE A 144 -18.14 -3.50 9.56
N ALA A 145 -18.51 -4.72 9.99
CA ALA A 145 -18.63 -5.03 11.41
C ALA A 145 -17.32 -4.85 12.17
N ILE A 146 -16.16 -5.18 11.55
CA ILE A 146 -14.83 -4.94 12.13
C ILE A 146 -14.59 -3.43 12.24
N GLY A 147 -14.90 -2.65 11.20
CA GLY A 147 -14.75 -1.20 11.21
C GLY A 147 -15.59 -0.51 12.30
N GLU A 148 -16.84 -0.94 12.47
CA GLU A 148 -17.76 -0.43 13.51
C GLU A 148 -17.31 -0.79 14.94
N ALA A 149 -16.68 -1.97 15.09
CA ALA A 149 -16.18 -2.43 16.40
C ALA A 149 -14.79 -1.85 16.77
N THR A 150 -14.08 -1.25 15.81
CA THR A 150 -12.74 -0.72 16.03
C THR A 150 -12.80 0.71 16.57
N ASP A 151 -12.17 0.96 17.73
CA ASP A 151 -11.97 2.33 18.20
C ASP A 151 -10.87 3.01 17.37
N PRO A 152 -11.17 4.07 16.60
CA PRO A 152 -10.16 4.80 15.83
C PRO A 152 -9.01 5.34 16.67
N ALA A 153 -9.26 5.70 17.93
CA ALA A 153 -8.23 6.24 18.83
C ALA A 153 -7.27 5.15 19.36
N ALA A 154 -7.67 3.89 19.31
CA ALA A 154 -6.83 2.77 19.72
C ALA A 154 -5.83 2.33 18.62
N LEU A 155 -6.05 2.72 17.36
CA LEU A 155 -5.13 2.37 16.28
C LEU A 155 -3.83 3.18 16.39
N PRO A 156 -2.66 2.51 16.44
CA PRO A 156 -1.38 3.17 16.69
C PRO A 156 -1.02 4.18 15.59
N VAL A 157 -0.41 5.29 16.00
CA VAL A 157 0.27 6.24 15.13
C VAL A 157 1.72 6.28 15.56
N ALA A 158 2.57 5.51 14.88
CA ALA A 158 3.94 5.27 15.30
C ALA A 158 4.99 5.76 14.28
N GLY A 159 4.55 6.33 13.16
CA GLY A 159 5.47 6.77 12.13
C GLY A 159 4.82 7.10 10.80
N ILE A 160 5.44 6.66 9.71
CA ILE A 160 4.97 6.84 8.35
C ILE A 160 4.69 5.47 7.76
N ALA A 161 3.46 5.25 7.30
CA ALA A 161 3.10 4.12 6.47
C ALA A 161 3.30 4.49 4.99
N HIS A 162 3.97 3.63 4.23
CA HIS A 162 4.06 3.72 2.77
C HIS A 162 2.69 3.50 2.12
N PHE A 163 1.88 2.68 2.77
CA PHE A 163 0.50 2.35 2.44
C PHE A 163 0.33 1.38 1.24
N ASP A 164 1.34 1.26 0.37
CA ASP A 164 1.37 0.30 -0.75
C ASP A 164 2.67 -0.52 -0.77
N PHE A 165 3.06 -1.04 0.40
CA PHE A 165 4.33 -1.71 0.64
C PHE A 165 4.25 -3.19 0.26
N HIS A 166 4.32 -3.51 -1.02
CA HIS A 166 4.33 -4.88 -1.52
C HIS A 166 5.54 -5.15 -2.42
N HIS A 167 5.80 -6.42 -2.72
CA HIS A 167 7.02 -6.87 -3.39
C HIS A 167 7.25 -6.26 -4.79
N LEU A 168 6.19 -5.86 -5.52
CA LEU A 168 6.33 -5.22 -6.83
C LEU A 168 6.77 -3.75 -6.72
N ASN A 169 6.60 -3.11 -5.55
CA ASN A 169 7.09 -1.76 -5.25
C ASN A 169 8.48 -1.75 -4.60
N VAL A 170 9.13 -2.91 -4.52
CA VAL A 170 10.51 -3.08 -4.07
C VAL A 170 11.41 -3.27 -5.30
N LEU A 171 12.52 -2.54 -5.36
CA LEU A 171 13.56 -2.75 -6.38
C LEU A 171 14.79 -3.37 -5.72
N ALA A 172 15.42 -4.34 -6.40
CA ALA A 172 16.64 -4.97 -5.93
C ALA A 172 17.63 -5.23 -7.07
N GLU A 173 18.92 -5.26 -6.72
CA GLU A 173 20.02 -5.77 -7.52
C GLU A 173 20.71 -6.89 -6.73
N GLY A 174 20.56 -8.13 -7.19
CA GLY A 174 21.00 -9.31 -6.43
C GLY A 174 20.31 -9.35 -5.05
N ASP A 175 21.09 -9.46 -4.00
CA ASP A 175 20.61 -9.56 -2.60
C ASP A 175 20.33 -8.21 -1.94
N ARG A 176 20.51 -7.11 -2.66
CA ARG A 176 20.40 -5.76 -2.10
C ARG A 176 19.17 -5.04 -2.60
N ILE A 177 18.35 -4.52 -1.69
CA ILE A 177 17.29 -3.57 -2.01
C ILE A 177 17.91 -2.24 -2.42
N THR A 178 17.51 -1.74 -3.58
CA THR A 178 17.98 -0.48 -4.18
C THR A 178 16.91 0.59 -4.20
N GLY A 179 15.64 0.23 -4.03
CA GLY A 179 14.54 1.18 -4.05
C GLY A 179 13.25 0.66 -3.43
N ILE A 180 12.49 1.58 -2.86
CA ILE A 180 11.08 1.43 -2.51
C ILE A 180 10.35 2.52 -3.28
N VAL A 181 9.51 2.13 -4.22
CA VAL A 181 8.84 3.03 -5.17
C VAL A 181 7.34 3.10 -4.91
N ASP A 182 6.66 3.99 -5.61
CA ASP A 182 5.19 4.17 -5.50
C ASP A 182 4.77 4.75 -4.13
N CYS A 183 5.50 5.78 -3.70
CA CYS A 183 5.36 6.38 -2.36
C CYS A 183 4.19 7.39 -2.28
N GLU A 184 3.41 7.58 -3.32
CA GLU A 184 2.34 8.59 -3.38
C GLU A 184 1.21 8.33 -2.38
N GLY A 185 1.06 7.09 -1.91
CA GLY A 185 0.13 6.72 -0.84
C GLY A 185 0.62 7.00 0.58
N ALA A 186 1.90 7.41 0.75
CA ALA A 186 2.52 7.53 2.07
C ALA A 186 1.81 8.54 2.98
N ARG A 187 1.69 8.19 4.26
CA ARG A 187 0.99 9.00 5.25
C ARG A 187 1.50 8.77 6.66
N VAL A 188 1.24 9.73 7.53
CA VAL A 188 1.46 9.53 8.97
C VAL A 188 0.47 8.49 9.48
N GLY A 189 0.97 7.44 10.12
CA GLY A 189 0.17 6.30 10.55
C GLY A 189 1.00 5.26 11.30
N ASP A 190 0.66 4.00 11.11
CA ASP A 190 1.38 2.87 11.68
C ASP A 190 2.18 2.10 10.63
N PRO A 191 3.52 2.13 10.67
CA PRO A 191 4.36 1.36 9.75
C PRO A 191 4.10 -0.16 9.78
N CYS A 192 3.54 -0.72 10.85
CA CYS A 192 3.16 -2.13 10.86
C CYS A 192 2.08 -2.48 9.83
N PHE A 193 1.29 -1.50 9.37
CA PHE A 193 0.37 -1.69 8.26
C PHE A 193 1.09 -2.12 6.97
N ASP A 194 2.29 -1.59 6.74
CA ASP A 194 3.12 -1.95 5.57
C ASP A 194 3.59 -3.40 5.61
N LEU A 195 3.96 -3.91 6.79
CA LEU A 195 4.28 -5.33 6.94
C LEU A 195 3.04 -6.23 6.77
N VAL A 196 1.86 -5.75 7.15
CA VAL A 196 0.59 -6.46 6.86
C VAL A 196 0.35 -6.46 5.35
N THR A 197 0.58 -5.34 4.65
CA THR A 197 0.45 -5.26 3.19
C THR A 197 1.40 -6.24 2.50
N LEU A 198 2.67 -6.26 2.91
CA LEU A 198 3.68 -7.18 2.36
C LEU A 198 3.28 -8.65 2.55
N LEU A 199 2.85 -9.01 3.77
CA LEU A 199 2.39 -10.35 4.10
C LEU A 199 1.13 -10.73 3.32
N TYR A 200 0.17 -9.83 3.22
CA TYR A 200 -1.11 -10.06 2.55
C TYR A 200 -0.93 -10.28 1.03
N CYS A 201 -0.10 -9.45 0.39
CA CYS A 201 0.21 -9.55 -1.03
C CYS A 201 1.11 -10.76 -1.38
N SER A 202 1.57 -11.53 -0.38
CA SER A 202 2.33 -12.76 -0.61
C SER A 202 1.57 -13.84 -1.38
N ALA A 203 0.23 -13.77 -1.39
CA ALA A 203 -0.63 -14.65 -2.22
C ALA A 203 -0.28 -14.62 -3.72
N GLU A 204 0.38 -13.57 -4.18
CA GLU A 204 0.86 -13.43 -5.57
C GLU A 204 2.28 -13.96 -5.78
N GLY A 205 2.82 -14.75 -4.83
CA GLY A 205 4.13 -15.40 -4.95
C GLY A 205 5.32 -14.55 -4.53
N GLY A 206 5.07 -13.44 -3.79
CA GLY A 206 6.13 -12.55 -3.31
C GLY A 206 6.96 -13.09 -2.15
N LEU A 207 6.42 -14.00 -1.32
CA LEU A 207 7.06 -14.54 -0.11
C LEU A 207 6.96 -16.07 -0.06
N GLY A 208 7.99 -16.72 0.45
CA GLY A 208 7.95 -18.13 0.84
C GLY A 208 7.17 -18.35 2.15
N ASP A 209 6.84 -19.61 2.45
CA ASP A 209 6.04 -19.96 3.63
C ASP A 209 6.75 -19.59 4.95
N ASP A 210 8.08 -19.77 5.01
CA ASP A 210 8.88 -19.45 6.20
C ASP A 210 8.92 -17.94 6.46
N GLU A 211 9.08 -17.13 5.42
CA GLU A 211 9.05 -15.67 5.50
C GLU A 211 7.66 -15.15 5.90
N GLN A 212 6.61 -15.77 5.39
CA GLN A 212 5.23 -15.44 5.80
C GLN A 212 5.02 -15.73 7.29
N LEU A 213 5.49 -16.88 7.77
CA LEU A 213 5.38 -17.25 9.18
C LEU A 213 6.18 -16.29 10.08
N GLN A 214 7.40 -15.93 9.69
CA GLN A 214 8.25 -14.99 10.42
C GLN A 214 7.62 -13.60 10.49
N LEU A 215 7.11 -13.07 9.37
CA LEU A 215 6.41 -11.78 9.35
C LEU A 215 5.14 -11.81 10.21
N TRP A 216 4.38 -12.89 10.15
CA TRP A 216 3.18 -13.04 10.97
C TRP A 216 3.50 -13.04 12.48
N GLN A 217 4.55 -13.75 12.91
CA GLN A 217 5.02 -13.73 14.29
C GLN A 217 5.46 -12.33 14.71
N LEU A 218 6.27 -11.66 13.88
CA LEU A 218 6.72 -10.29 14.12
C LEU A 218 5.55 -9.30 14.27
N LEU A 219 4.51 -9.42 13.46
CA LEU A 219 3.32 -8.57 13.55
C LEU A 219 2.56 -8.80 14.86
N ARG A 220 2.39 -10.06 15.28
CA ARG A 220 1.74 -10.40 16.55
C ARG A 220 2.52 -9.93 17.78
N ASP A 221 3.83 -9.86 17.69
CA ASP A 221 4.69 -9.33 18.76
C ASP A 221 4.60 -7.79 18.85
N ARG A 222 4.28 -7.12 17.73
CA ARG A 222 4.23 -5.66 17.65
C ARG A 222 2.85 -5.06 17.87
N ARG A 223 1.77 -5.78 17.57
CA ARG A 223 0.40 -5.28 17.59
C ARG A 223 -0.56 -6.31 18.18
N ASP A 224 -1.56 -5.78 18.87
CA ASP A 224 -2.66 -6.61 19.39
C ASP A 224 -3.56 -7.14 18.27
N ALA A 225 -4.39 -8.13 18.62
CA ALA A 225 -5.26 -8.80 17.66
C ALA A 225 -6.32 -7.85 17.06
N ALA A 226 -6.80 -6.85 17.80
CA ALA A 226 -7.79 -5.91 17.30
C ALA A 226 -7.20 -5.00 16.21
N THR A 227 -5.99 -4.48 16.43
CA THR A 227 -5.23 -3.70 15.45
C THR A 227 -4.95 -4.53 14.19
N LEU A 228 -4.43 -5.75 14.35
CA LEU A 228 -4.15 -6.63 13.19
C LEU A 228 -5.42 -6.97 12.42
N ARG A 229 -6.53 -7.20 13.12
CA ARG A 229 -7.82 -7.47 12.49
C ARG A 229 -8.30 -6.28 11.64
N ALA A 230 -8.17 -5.06 12.13
CA ALA A 230 -8.53 -3.86 11.36
C ALA A 230 -7.65 -3.70 10.11
N TYR A 231 -6.34 -3.96 10.20
CA TYR A 231 -5.43 -3.87 9.06
C TYR A 231 -5.69 -4.96 8.03
N LEU A 232 -5.90 -6.19 8.47
CA LEU A 232 -6.26 -7.30 7.58
C LEU A 232 -7.63 -7.08 6.92
N ALA A 233 -8.60 -6.51 7.64
CA ALA A 233 -9.90 -6.15 7.08
C ALA A 233 -9.75 -5.07 5.98
N HIS A 234 -8.89 -4.08 6.19
CA HIS A 234 -8.60 -3.08 5.17
C HIS A 234 -7.98 -3.70 3.91
N MET A 235 -6.97 -4.57 4.06
CA MET A 235 -6.35 -5.26 2.93
C MET A 235 -7.34 -6.20 2.23
N SER A 236 -8.21 -6.88 3.00
CA SER A 236 -9.26 -7.73 2.47
C SER A 236 -10.25 -6.95 1.59
N LEU A 237 -10.71 -5.79 2.08
CA LEU A 237 -11.57 -4.89 1.32
C LEU A 237 -10.86 -4.38 0.06
N ARG A 238 -9.63 -3.86 0.23
CA ARG A 238 -8.85 -3.25 -0.85
C ARG A 238 -8.64 -4.21 -2.02
N LEU A 239 -8.07 -5.39 -1.76
CA LEU A 239 -7.70 -6.30 -2.84
C LEU A 239 -8.88 -7.08 -3.40
N SER A 240 -9.88 -7.43 -2.57
CA SER A 240 -11.09 -8.11 -3.09
C SER A 240 -11.96 -7.17 -3.92
N SER A 241 -12.11 -5.89 -3.51
CA SER A 241 -12.87 -4.91 -4.31
C SER A 241 -12.14 -4.54 -5.60
N TRP A 242 -10.83 -4.37 -5.55
CA TRP A 242 -10.01 -4.15 -6.74
C TRP A 242 -10.13 -5.30 -7.73
N SER A 243 -10.03 -6.55 -7.24
CA SER A 243 -10.15 -7.73 -8.07
C SER A 243 -11.54 -7.85 -8.70
N ALA A 244 -12.60 -7.52 -7.96
CA ALA A 244 -13.97 -7.55 -8.49
C ALA A 244 -14.22 -6.55 -9.63
N VAL A 245 -13.39 -5.51 -9.75
CA VAL A 245 -13.48 -4.52 -10.83
C VAL A 245 -12.56 -4.85 -12.01
N HIS A 246 -11.35 -5.37 -11.72
CA HIS A 246 -10.26 -5.41 -12.71
C HIS A 246 -9.85 -6.83 -13.14
N HIS A 247 -10.31 -7.88 -12.46
CA HIS A 247 -9.93 -9.25 -12.73
C HIS A 247 -11.15 -10.14 -13.03
N ASP A 248 -10.87 -11.37 -13.45
CA ASP A 248 -11.90 -12.38 -13.66
C ASP A 248 -12.44 -12.95 -12.33
N ASP A 249 -13.60 -13.65 -12.43
CA ASP A 249 -14.26 -14.25 -11.28
C ASP A 249 -13.39 -15.26 -10.53
N ALA A 250 -12.53 -16.01 -11.23
CA ALA A 250 -11.63 -16.99 -10.63
C ALA A 250 -10.56 -16.32 -9.78
N THR A 251 -9.98 -15.23 -10.26
CA THR A 251 -9.01 -14.42 -9.51
C THR A 251 -9.68 -13.77 -8.31
N THR A 252 -10.88 -13.20 -8.48
CA THR A 252 -11.64 -12.61 -7.38
C THR A 252 -12.00 -13.64 -6.32
N ALA A 253 -12.42 -14.85 -6.73
CA ALA A 253 -12.70 -15.93 -5.76
C ALA A 253 -11.46 -16.33 -4.94
N ARG A 254 -10.25 -16.31 -5.53
CA ARG A 254 -9.00 -16.56 -4.79
C ARG A 254 -8.74 -15.47 -3.74
N TRP A 255 -8.95 -14.18 -4.10
CA TRP A 255 -8.80 -13.08 -3.14
C TRP A 255 -9.84 -13.13 -2.02
N LEU A 256 -11.10 -13.51 -2.31
CA LEU A 256 -12.13 -13.73 -1.29
C LEU A 256 -11.74 -14.84 -0.31
N ALA A 257 -11.26 -15.99 -0.82
CA ALA A 257 -10.79 -17.09 0.02
C ALA A 257 -9.57 -16.69 0.88
N HIS A 258 -8.61 -15.98 0.30
CA HIS A 258 -7.44 -15.45 1.00
C HIS A 258 -7.83 -14.46 2.12
N SER A 259 -8.78 -13.58 1.84
CA SER A 259 -9.33 -12.63 2.81
C SER A 259 -9.97 -13.35 4.00
N GLN A 260 -10.79 -14.37 3.72
CA GLN A 260 -11.43 -15.17 4.75
C GLN A 260 -10.39 -15.87 5.64
N MET A 261 -9.40 -16.51 5.02
CA MET A 261 -8.32 -17.20 5.73
C MET A 261 -7.58 -16.26 6.71
N TRP A 262 -7.22 -15.04 6.28
CA TRP A 262 -6.52 -14.09 7.14
C TRP A 262 -7.40 -13.55 8.27
N LEU A 263 -8.67 -13.24 7.98
CA LEU A 263 -9.59 -12.75 9.00
C LEU A 263 -9.98 -13.83 10.03
N ASP A 264 -9.84 -15.11 9.71
CA ASP A 264 -10.08 -16.22 10.65
C ASP A 264 -8.87 -16.49 11.57
N ARG A 265 -7.70 -15.90 11.29
CA ARG A 265 -6.48 -16.05 12.10
C ARG A 265 -6.39 -15.11 13.29
N VAL A 266 -7.24 -14.07 13.36
CA VAL A 266 -7.20 -12.99 14.37
C VAL A 266 -8.51 -12.83 15.13
#